data_81117d291b67a950c57cdac505d363d0
#
_entry.id   81117d291b67a950c57cdac505d363d0
#
_cell.length_a   1.000
_cell.length_b   1.000
_cell.length_c   1.000
_cell.angle_alpha   90.00
_cell.angle_beta   90.00
_cell.angle_gamma   90.00
#
_symmetry.space_group_name_H-M   'P 1'
#
loop_
_entity.id
_entity.type
_entity.pdbx_description
1 polymer ?
#
loop_
_entity_poly.entity_id
_entity_poly.type
_entity_poly.pdbx_seq_one_letter_code
_entity_poly.pdbx_strand_id
1 'polypeptide(L)'
;MDDTPIDGSNEIFSGSLLDGRRAPSPGLWDEMRSFLAIARAGSLLGATEALGISQPTLSRRLMVLEDRLGQLVIRKAHGVELTTKGMEVAERIAKIDLDFADLFVASSAPTYRSVVKVAATDGLAAFWLAPHIPGLLQQGVQVSLEVISLQNVPNLKKNEVDIIVAFPVPVQDDFIVEELGTMHLTTFASLEYVKRFGTPTRENLVDHRFVGNRQYLSMSDFWQDWVTVTKEAQYIAGTDMNVTYATMIKSGLGLGLLGNYMNMDPYLVHVDLNVTINHGIRMFSLEQKRNNPEIAATKQWIRSIFRGNPWFNQTMITGADTSDYDQRVRWLMNHYAA
;
A
#
# COMPACT_ATOMS: atom_id res chain seq x y z
N MET A 1 26.92 -19.45 42.49
CA MET A 1 26.28 -20.59 41.83
C MET A 1 24.90 -20.65 42.38
N ASP A 2 23.98 -20.05 41.69
CA ASP A 2 22.57 -20.14 42.02
C ASP A 2 21.83 -20.02 40.68
N ASP A 3 21.56 -21.19 40.08
CA ASP A 3 20.79 -21.35 38.85
C ASP A 3 19.31 -21.36 39.21
N THR A 4 18.68 -20.21 39.19
CA THR A 4 17.23 -20.12 39.23
C THR A 4 16.71 -19.96 37.78
N PRO A 5 15.89 -20.86 37.26
CA PRO A 5 15.28 -20.69 35.94
C PRO A 5 14.28 -19.54 35.98
N ILE A 6 14.38 -18.65 35.02
CA ILE A 6 13.40 -17.57 34.81
C ILE A 6 12.10 -18.21 34.35
N ASP A 7 11.12 -18.29 35.25
CA ASP A 7 9.72 -18.65 34.96
C ASP A 7 9.03 -17.45 34.31
N GLY A 8 9.18 -17.32 33.01
CA GLY A 8 8.53 -16.29 32.19
C GLY A 8 7.68 -16.84 31.04
N SER A 9 7.50 -18.17 30.99
CA SER A 9 6.94 -18.86 29.81
C SER A 9 5.42 -19.08 29.81
N ASN A 10 4.67 -18.60 30.82
CA ASN A 10 3.24 -18.95 30.93
C ASN A 10 2.25 -17.78 30.72
N GLU A 11 2.71 -16.54 30.58
CA GLU A 11 1.77 -15.40 30.38
C GLU A 11 1.47 -15.08 28.91
N ILE A 12 2.32 -15.53 27.97
CA ILE A 12 2.10 -15.25 26.55
C ILE A 12 0.95 -16.08 25.96
N PHE A 13 0.61 -17.22 26.57
CA PHE A 13 -0.43 -18.12 26.10
C PHE A 13 -1.71 -18.13 26.94
N SER A 14 -1.79 -17.38 28.04
CA SER A 14 -2.96 -17.31 28.92
C SER A 14 -3.95 -16.19 28.60
N GLY A 15 -3.63 -15.30 27.67
CA GLY A 15 -4.54 -14.29 27.15
C GLY A 15 -5.60 -14.94 26.26
N SER A 16 -6.86 -14.83 26.65
CA SER A 16 -8.07 -15.28 25.95
C SER A 16 -8.08 -14.91 24.46
N LEU A 17 -7.41 -15.71 23.63
CA LEU A 17 -7.50 -15.64 22.16
C LEU A 17 -8.77 -16.30 21.59
N LEU A 18 -9.67 -16.74 22.47
CA LEU A 18 -10.84 -17.53 22.08
C LEU A 18 -12.13 -16.90 22.63
N ASP A 19 -12.47 -15.73 22.12
CA ASP A 19 -13.81 -15.19 22.25
C ASP A 19 -14.79 -16.08 21.46
N GLY A 20 -15.31 -17.13 22.13
CA GLY A 20 -16.35 -18.01 21.61
C GLY A 20 -15.99 -18.93 20.44
N ARG A 21 -14.75 -18.96 19.96
CA ARG A 21 -14.30 -19.84 18.86
C ARG A 21 -13.58 -21.07 19.43
N ARG A 22 -14.14 -22.26 19.23
CA ARG A 22 -13.47 -23.52 19.57
C ARG A 22 -12.11 -23.58 18.86
N ALA A 23 -11.03 -23.77 19.61
CA ALA A 23 -9.71 -24.05 19.05
C ALA A 23 -9.79 -25.25 18.08
N PRO A 24 -9.08 -25.20 16.93
CA PRO A 24 -8.98 -26.38 16.07
C PRO A 24 -8.37 -27.54 16.86
N SER A 25 -8.98 -28.73 16.75
CA SER A 25 -8.45 -29.91 17.39
C SER A 25 -7.02 -30.20 16.91
N PRO A 26 -6.13 -30.72 17.78
CA PRO A 26 -4.83 -31.21 17.34
C PRO A 26 -5.02 -32.20 16.18
N GLY A 27 -4.34 -32.02 15.07
CA GLY A 27 -4.42 -32.91 13.91
C GLY A 27 -5.15 -32.34 12.68
N LEU A 28 -5.80 -31.18 12.75
CA LEU A 28 -6.54 -30.63 11.60
C LEU A 28 -5.61 -30.04 10.51
N TRP A 29 -4.34 -29.87 10.82
CA TRP A 29 -3.36 -29.31 9.88
C TRP A 29 -3.11 -30.24 8.67
N ASP A 30 -3.06 -31.52 8.88
CA ASP A 30 -2.89 -32.50 7.81
C ASP A 30 -4.10 -32.57 6.86
N GLU A 31 -5.31 -32.39 7.38
CA GLU A 31 -6.53 -32.29 6.60
C GLU A 31 -6.52 -31.02 5.76
N MET A 32 -6.15 -29.88 6.35
CA MET A 32 -6.03 -28.59 5.63
C MET A 32 -4.99 -28.65 4.51
N ARG A 33 -3.79 -29.21 4.77
CA ARG A 33 -2.76 -29.39 3.74
C ARG A 33 -3.20 -30.35 2.64
N SER A 34 -3.92 -31.41 3.02
CA SER A 34 -4.47 -32.37 2.05
C SER A 34 -5.50 -31.71 1.14
N PHE A 35 -6.39 -30.90 1.67
CA PHE A 35 -7.35 -30.14 0.89
C PHE A 35 -6.66 -29.08 -0.01
N LEU A 36 -5.65 -28.37 0.49
CA LEU A 36 -4.88 -27.42 -0.30
C LEU A 36 -4.17 -28.09 -1.49
N ALA A 37 -3.63 -29.30 -1.30
CA ALA A 37 -3.04 -30.08 -2.37
C ALA A 37 -4.09 -30.49 -3.43
N ILE A 38 -5.31 -30.87 -3.02
CA ILE A 38 -6.43 -31.14 -3.93
C ILE A 38 -6.79 -29.90 -4.73
N ALA A 39 -6.87 -28.73 -4.06
CA ALA A 39 -7.20 -27.46 -4.69
C ALA A 39 -6.16 -27.05 -5.75
N ARG A 40 -4.88 -27.28 -5.46
CA ARG A 40 -3.77 -26.96 -6.38
C ARG A 40 -3.67 -27.94 -7.56
N ALA A 41 -3.90 -29.23 -7.31
CA ALA A 41 -3.78 -30.27 -8.34
C ALA A 41 -5.02 -30.42 -9.22
N GLY A 42 -6.18 -29.90 -8.79
CA GLY A 42 -7.46 -30.07 -9.49
C GLY A 42 -7.94 -31.54 -9.58
N SER A 43 -7.25 -32.47 -8.91
CA SER A 43 -7.60 -33.89 -8.89
C SER A 43 -7.10 -34.58 -7.63
N LEU A 44 -7.82 -35.65 -7.20
CA LEU A 44 -7.38 -36.47 -6.07
C LEU A 44 -6.08 -37.22 -6.39
N LEU A 45 -5.92 -37.68 -7.61
CA LEU A 45 -4.70 -38.43 -8.03
C LEU A 45 -3.46 -37.52 -7.95
N GLY A 46 -3.50 -36.36 -8.58
CA GLY A 46 -2.39 -35.39 -8.52
C GLY A 46 -2.06 -34.95 -7.10
N ALA A 47 -3.07 -34.82 -6.23
CA ALA A 47 -2.83 -34.50 -4.82
C ALA A 47 -2.17 -35.64 -4.05
N THR A 48 -2.49 -36.93 -4.35
CA THR A 48 -1.82 -38.09 -3.73
C THR A 48 -0.37 -38.15 -4.14
N GLU A 49 -0.04 -37.89 -5.39
CA GLU A 49 1.33 -37.84 -5.90
C GLU A 49 2.13 -36.70 -5.23
N ALA A 50 1.53 -35.52 -5.12
CA ALA A 50 2.18 -34.36 -4.49
C ALA A 50 2.48 -34.57 -2.99
N LEU A 51 1.61 -35.30 -2.29
CA LEU A 51 1.74 -35.51 -0.83
C LEU A 51 2.42 -36.84 -0.47
N GLY A 52 2.59 -37.76 -1.41
CA GLY A 52 3.13 -39.10 -1.14
C GLY A 52 2.23 -39.96 -0.23
N ILE A 53 0.90 -39.76 -0.25
CA ILE A 53 -0.06 -40.51 0.56
C ILE A 53 -1.05 -41.27 -0.33
N SER A 54 -1.69 -42.30 0.26
CA SER A 54 -2.68 -43.10 -0.47
C SER A 54 -3.99 -42.33 -0.69
N GLN A 55 -4.70 -42.65 -1.78
CA GLN A 55 -6.00 -42.05 -2.08
C GLN A 55 -7.07 -42.25 -0.98
N PRO A 56 -7.15 -43.43 -0.32
CA PRO A 56 -8.04 -43.57 0.83
C PRO A 56 -7.72 -42.64 1.97
N THR A 57 -6.43 -42.43 2.28
CA THR A 57 -5.98 -41.47 3.31
C THR A 57 -6.38 -40.05 2.95
N LEU A 58 -6.13 -39.62 1.68
CA LEU A 58 -6.49 -38.29 1.20
C LEU A 58 -8.01 -38.08 1.27
N SER A 59 -8.81 -39.06 0.81
CA SER A 59 -10.27 -38.98 0.84
C SER A 59 -10.82 -38.90 2.28
N ARG A 60 -10.24 -39.63 3.23
CA ARG A 60 -10.59 -39.56 4.63
C ARG A 60 -10.30 -38.19 5.24
N ARG A 61 -9.13 -37.64 4.96
CA ARG A 61 -8.75 -36.30 5.42
C ARG A 61 -9.68 -35.19 4.85
N LEU A 62 -10.01 -35.28 3.58
CA LEU A 62 -10.98 -34.37 2.95
C LEU A 62 -12.35 -34.48 3.62
N MET A 63 -12.84 -35.69 3.85
CA MET A 63 -14.13 -35.94 4.51
C MET A 63 -14.17 -35.34 5.94
N VAL A 64 -13.11 -35.52 6.74
CA VAL A 64 -13.00 -34.94 8.09
C VAL A 64 -13.05 -33.42 8.04
N LEU A 65 -12.46 -32.78 7.00
CA LEU A 65 -12.51 -31.33 6.85
C LEU A 65 -13.89 -30.85 6.39
N GLU A 66 -14.51 -31.57 5.45
CA GLU A 66 -15.87 -31.26 4.96
C GLU A 66 -16.95 -31.46 6.01
N ASP A 67 -16.82 -32.44 6.91
CA ASP A 67 -17.73 -32.62 8.06
C ASP A 67 -17.77 -31.39 8.98
N ARG A 68 -16.66 -30.65 9.07
CA ARG A 68 -16.57 -29.47 9.92
C ARG A 68 -16.90 -28.16 9.21
N LEU A 69 -16.51 -28.07 7.97
CA LEU A 69 -16.60 -26.83 7.19
C LEU A 69 -17.73 -26.85 6.15
N GLY A 70 -18.38 -28.01 5.93
CA GLY A 70 -19.31 -28.23 4.84
C GLY A 70 -18.58 -28.57 3.54
N GLN A 71 -19.33 -28.84 2.48
CA GLN A 71 -18.79 -29.30 1.19
C GLN A 71 -17.82 -28.27 0.59
N LEU A 72 -16.59 -28.69 0.32
CA LEU A 72 -15.52 -27.87 -0.22
C LEU A 72 -15.22 -28.20 -1.68
N VAL A 73 -15.51 -29.46 -2.11
CA VAL A 73 -15.22 -29.93 -3.46
C VAL A 73 -16.44 -30.56 -4.12
N ILE A 74 -16.49 -30.45 -5.45
CA ILE A 74 -17.44 -31.13 -6.32
C ILE A 74 -16.66 -32.11 -7.20
N ARG A 75 -16.97 -33.41 -7.12
CA ARG A 75 -16.34 -34.41 -7.97
C ARG A 75 -16.92 -34.34 -9.39
N LYS A 76 -16.06 -34.30 -10.39
CA LYS A 76 -16.40 -34.31 -11.82
C LYS A 76 -15.82 -35.54 -12.49
N ALA A 77 -16.26 -35.80 -13.73
CA ALA A 77 -15.77 -36.93 -14.53
C ALA A 77 -14.24 -36.89 -14.75
N HIS A 78 -13.65 -35.69 -14.77
CA HIS A 78 -12.23 -35.49 -15.05
C HIS A 78 -11.54 -34.64 -13.96
N GLY A 79 -11.81 -34.88 -12.68
CA GLY A 79 -11.11 -34.18 -11.58
C GLY A 79 -12.03 -33.67 -10.48
N VAL A 80 -11.63 -32.57 -9.86
CA VAL A 80 -12.32 -31.95 -8.75
C VAL A 80 -12.42 -30.44 -8.97
N GLU A 81 -13.61 -29.87 -8.76
CA GLU A 81 -13.84 -28.44 -8.72
C GLU A 81 -14.08 -27.97 -7.28
N LEU A 82 -13.64 -26.78 -6.95
CA LEU A 82 -13.93 -26.18 -5.65
C LEU A 82 -15.33 -25.56 -5.63
N THR A 83 -16.03 -25.70 -4.51
CA THR A 83 -17.21 -24.88 -4.24
C THR A 83 -16.79 -23.44 -3.94
N THR A 84 -17.71 -22.46 -3.94
CA THR A 84 -17.43 -21.09 -3.49
C THR A 84 -16.79 -21.08 -2.11
N LYS A 85 -17.31 -21.87 -1.18
CA LYS A 85 -16.73 -22.03 0.15
C LYS A 85 -15.35 -22.70 0.10
N GLY A 86 -15.17 -23.68 -0.79
CA GLY A 86 -13.88 -24.33 -1.02
C GLY A 86 -12.81 -23.33 -1.48
N MET A 87 -13.13 -22.40 -2.37
CA MET A 87 -12.22 -21.36 -2.80
C MET A 87 -11.78 -20.45 -1.64
N GLU A 88 -12.74 -19.96 -0.85
CA GLU A 88 -12.43 -19.14 0.34
C GLU A 88 -11.55 -19.86 1.35
N VAL A 89 -11.84 -21.15 1.62
CA VAL A 89 -11.07 -21.97 2.56
C VAL A 89 -9.68 -22.24 2.01
N ALA A 90 -9.55 -22.55 0.71
CA ALA A 90 -8.25 -22.78 0.06
C ALA A 90 -7.35 -21.54 0.13
N GLU A 91 -7.88 -20.35 -0.13
CA GLU A 91 -7.13 -19.08 0.00
C GLU A 91 -6.61 -18.85 1.42
N ARG A 92 -7.46 -19.11 2.42
CA ARG A 92 -7.06 -18.94 3.84
C ARG A 92 -6.00 -19.94 4.26
N ILE A 93 -6.13 -21.21 3.84
CA ILE A 93 -5.13 -22.24 4.15
C ILE A 93 -3.82 -21.95 3.41
N ALA A 94 -3.87 -21.52 2.14
CA ALA A 94 -2.66 -21.14 1.39
C ALA A 94 -1.88 -20.02 2.08
N LYS A 95 -2.57 -19.06 2.68
CA LYS A 95 -1.91 -17.99 3.44
C LYS A 95 -1.22 -18.53 4.70
N ILE A 96 -1.90 -19.42 5.45
CA ILE A 96 -1.30 -20.06 6.64
C ILE A 96 -0.09 -20.94 6.25
N ASP A 97 -0.18 -21.67 5.12
CA ASP A 97 0.91 -22.51 4.59
C ASP A 97 2.15 -21.66 4.22
N LEU A 98 1.94 -20.47 3.67
CA LEU A 98 3.01 -19.50 3.39
C LEU A 98 3.62 -18.94 4.69
N ASP A 99 2.79 -18.47 5.63
CA ASP A 99 3.25 -17.97 6.92
C ASP A 99 4.03 -19.05 7.69
N PHE A 100 3.62 -20.33 7.57
CA PHE A 100 4.32 -21.47 8.17
C PHE A 100 5.65 -21.78 7.46
N ALA A 101 5.70 -21.70 6.13
CA ALA A 101 6.93 -21.87 5.35
C ALA A 101 7.96 -20.80 5.72
N ASP A 102 7.53 -19.57 5.94
CA ASP A 102 8.38 -18.45 6.35
C ASP A 102 9.10 -18.70 7.69
N LEU A 103 8.49 -19.44 8.63
CA LEU A 103 9.14 -19.82 9.90
C LEU A 103 10.36 -20.70 9.69
N PHE A 104 10.36 -21.55 8.67
CA PHE A 104 11.49 -22.45 8.37
C PHE A 104 12.54 -21.79 7.46
N VAL A 105 12.12 -20.88 6.59
CA VAL A 105 13.03 -20.08 5.76
C VAL A 105 13.87 -19.15 6.63
N ALA A 106 13.28 -18.53 7.64
CA ALA A 106 13.98 -17.67 8.59
C ALA A 106 15.07 -18.41 9.40
N SER A 107 14.99 -19.74 9.53
CA SER A 107 15.96 -20.54 10.29
C SER A 107 17.12 -21.10 9.45
N SER A 108 17.06 -21.04 8.11
CA SER A 108 18.01 -21.76 7.24
C SER A 108 18.88 -20.90 6.30
N ALA A 109 18.69 -19.57 6.27
CA ALA A 109 19.48 -18.71 5.41
C ALA A 109 19.89 -17.39 6.10
N PRO A 110 21.19 -17.04 6.15
CA PRO A 110 21.67 -15.81 6.79
C PRO A 110 21.40 -14.52 5.99
N THR A 111 20.56 -14.55 4.97
CA THR A 111 20.37 -13.43 4.02
C THR A 111 18.91 -13.08 3.70
N TYR A 112 17.92 -13.63 4.39
CA TYR A 112 16.55 -13.19 4.16
C TYR A 112 16.31 -11.86 4.89
N ARG A 113 16.31 -10.77 4.13
CA ARG A 113 15.87 -9.46 4.61
C ARG A 113 14.38 -9.54 4.81
N SER A 114 13.89 -9.17 5.99
CA SER A 114 12.44 -9.03 6.23
C SER A 114 11.86 -8.06 5.22
N VAL A 115 10.77 -8.45 4.55
CA VAL A 115 10.07 -7.59 3.63
C VAL A 115 9.09 -6.73 4.42
N VAL A 116 9.26 -5.42 4.37
CA VAL A 116 8.27 -4.47 4.92
C VAL A 116 7.46 -3.89 3.78
N LYS A 117 6.15 -4.06 3.85
CA LYS A 117 5.19 -3.61 2.84
C LYS A 117 4.63 -2.25 3.20
N VAL A 118 4.90 -1.25 2.37
CA VAL A 118 4.42 0.12 2.55
C VAL A 118 3.44 0.47 1.44
N ALA A 119 2.19 0.74 1.79
CA ALA A 119 1.19 1.23 0.83
C ALA A 119 1.14 2.76 0.86
N ALA A 120 1.08 3.37 -0.33
CA ALA A 120 0.88 4.80 -0.48
C ALA A 120 0.09 5.09 -1.77
N THR A 121 -0.49 6.29 -1.90
CA THR A 121 -1.01 6.71 -3.19
C THR A 121 0.11 6.69 -4.23
N ASP A 122 -0.21 6.34 -5.46
CA ASP A 122 0.77 6.21 -6.54
C ASP A 122 1.63 7.47 -6.73
N GLY A 123 1.05 8.66 -6.57
CA GLY A 123 1.77 9.93 -6.62
C GLY A 123 2.78 10.09 -5.48
N LEU A 124 2.39 9.82 -4.22
CA LEU A 124 3.32 9.84 -3.09
C LEU A 124 4.38 8.75 -3.19
N ALA A 125 3.99 7.57 -3.65
CA ALA A 125 4.92 6.47 -3.85
C ALA A 125 6.01 6.83 -4.87
N ALA A 126 5.61 7.33 -6.05
CA ALA A 126 6.52 7.62 -7.15
C ALA A 126 7.36 8.88 -6.94
N PHE A 127 6.73 9.98 -6.50
CA PHE A 127 7.39 11.29 -6.46
C PHE A 127 8.01 11.63 -5.10
N TRP A 128 7.66 10.91 -4.04
CA TRP A 128 8.21 11.19 -2.71
C TRP A 128 8.90 9.99 -2.07
N LEU A 129 8.22 8.85 -1.86
CA LEU A 129 8.84 7.72 -1.16
C LEU A 129 10.01 7.11 -1.94
N ALA A 130 9.78 6.75 -3.22
CA ALA A 130 10.77 6.04 -4.02
C ALA A 130 12.12 6.77 -4.14
N PRO A 131 12.19 8.10 -4.38
CA PRO A 131 13.45 8.84 -4.40
C PRO A 131 14.24 8.80 -3.09
N HIS A 132 13.56 8.63 -1.95
CA HIS A 132 14.17 8.60 -0.63
C HIS A 132 14.59 7.21 -0.14
N ILE A 133 14.17 6.11 -0.81
CA ILE A 133 14.53 4.73 -0.44
C ILE A 133 16.06 4.52 -0.32
N PRO A 134 16.93 5.06 -1.20
CA PRO A 134 18.37 4.93 -1.02
C PRO A 134 18.88 5.43 0.33
N GLY A 135 18.22 6.45 0.92
CA GLY A 135 18.56 6.95 2.25
C GLY A 135 18.25 5.96 3.39
N LEU A 136 17.19 5.15 3.26
CA LEU A 136 16.90 4.07 4.21
C LEU A 136 18.01 3.01 4.20
N LEU A 137 18.42 2.58 3.00
CA LEU A 137 19.46 1.54 2.85
C LEU A 137 20.82 1.99 3.36
N GLN A 138 21.15 3.28 3.26
CA GLN A 138 22.42 3.85 3.76
C GLN A 138 22.48 3.89 5.30
N GLN A 139 21.36 3.83 5.99
CA GLN A 139 21.32 3.77 7.46
C GLN A 139 21.69 2.38 8.01
N GLY A 140 22.10 1.43 7.15
CA GLY A 140 22.48 0.08 7.56
C GLY A 140 21.31 -0.82 7.95
N VAL A 141 20.08 -0.38 7.71
CA VAL A 141 18.88 -1.18 7.99
C VAL A 141 18.80 -2.36 7.01
N GLN A 142 18.80 -3.57 7.55
CA GLN A 142 18.70 -4.81 6.78
C GLN A 142 17.22 -5.09 6.46
N VAL A 143 16.60 -4.28 5.59
CA VAL A 143 15.20 -4.41 5.20
C VAL A 143 15.07 -4.53 3.69
N SER A 144 14.14 -5.34 3.22
CA SER A 144 13.60 -5.30 1.86
C SER A 144 12.29 -4.53 1.89
N LEU A 145 12.15 -3.50 1.04
CA LEU A 145 10.96 -2.66 1.02
C LEU A 145 10.13 -2.98 -0.22
N GLU A 146 8.85 -3.31 -0.02
CA GLU A 146 7.87 -3.43 -1.07
C GLU A 146 6.91 -2.23 -1.00
N VAL A 147 6.90 -1.39 -2.04
CA VAL A 147 6.00 -0.24 -2.13
C VAL A 147 4.79 -0.61 -2.97
N ILE A 148 3.61 -0.52 -2.37
CA ILE A 148 2.33 -0.95 -2.97
C ILE A 148 1.48 0.29 -3.25
N SER A 149 0.93 0.38 -4.47
CA SER A 149 0.01 1.46 -4.81
C SER A 149 -1.34 1.29 -4.11
N LEU A 150 -1.78 2.35 -3.43
CA LEU A 150 -3.04 2.39 -2.70
C LEU A 150 -4.18 2.73 -3.67
N GLN A 151 -4.80 1.74 -4.28
CA GLN A 151 -6.03 1.92 -5.08
C GLN A 151 -7.30 1.77 -4.23
N ASN A 152 -7.27 0.89 -3.25
CA ASN A 152 -8.29 0.71 -2.23
C ASN A 152 -7.61 0.69 -0.86
N VAL A 153 -8.34 0.98 0.22
CA VAL A 153 -7.77 0.90 1.57
C VAL A 153 -7.38 -0.56 1.86
N PRO A 154 -6.07 -0.90 1.88
CA PRO A 154 -5.64 -2.27 2.12
C PRO A 154 -5.96 -2.66 3.56
N ASN A 155 -6.22 -3.93 3.77
CA ASN A 155 -6.52 -4.43 5.09
C ASN A 155 -5.23 -4.78 5.85
N LEU A 156 -4.78 -3.88 6.71
CA LEU A 156 -3.62 -4.13 7.59
C LEU A 156 -3.80 -5.39 8.44
N LYS A 157 -5.02 -5.70 8.90
CA LYS A 157 -5.29 -6.90 9.72
C LYS A 157 -5.11 -8.21 8.95
N LYS A 158 -5.21 -8.19 7.63
CA LYS A 158 -4.93 -9.36 6.78
C LYS A 158 -3.45 -9.50 6.40
N ASN A 159 -2.56 -8.69 6.99
CA ASN A 159 -1.13 -8.63 6.64
C ASN A 159 -0.85 -8.35 5.15
N GLU A 160 -1.78 -7.69 4.46
CA GLU A 160 -1.58 -7.26 3.07
C GLU A 160 -0.49 -6.20 2.98
N VAL A 161 -0.42 -5.32 4.01
CA VAL A 161 0.61 -4.28 4.16
C VAL A 161 0.98 -4.12 5.64
N ASP A 162 2.14 -3.50 5.91
CA ASP A 162 2.64 -3.24 7.27
C ASP A 162 2.45 -1.79 7.67
N ILE A 163 2.61 -0.88 6.73
CA ILE A 163 2.51 0.57 6.92
C ILE A 163 1.67 1.13 5.78
N ILE A 164 0.78 2.08 6.09
CA ILE A 164 0.09 2.88 5.09
C ILE A 164 0.52 4.33 5.27
N VAL A 165 0.88 5.00 4.18
CA VAL A 165 1.11 6.45 4.12
C VAL A 165 0.06 7.04 3.20
N ALA A 166 -0.93 7.70 3.77
CA ALA A 166 -2.09 8.17 3.02
C ALA A 166 -2.72 9.42 3.67
N PHE A 167 -3.69 9.96 2.96
CA PHE A 167 -4.64 10.91 3.51
C PHE A 167 -5.56 10.24 4.55
N PRO A 168 -6.26 11.01 5.41
CA PRO A 168 -7.11 10.43 6.42
C PRO A 168 -8.07 9.40 5.84
N VAL A 169 -8.02 8.19 6.37
CA VAL A 169 -8.95 7.10 6.06
C VAL A 169 -9.65 6.69 7.35
N PRO A 170 -10.88 6.16 7.28
CA PRO A 170 -11.53 5.58 8.44
C PRO A 170 -10.65 4.48 9.05
N VAL A 171 -10.32 4.60 10.32
CA VAL A 171 -9.50 3.62 11.05
C VAL A 171 -10.32 2.92 12.12
N GLN A 172 -9.91 1.69 12.44
CA GLN A 172 -10.42 0.92 13.57
C GLN A 172 -9.47 1.08 14.77
N ASP A 173 -9.91 0.73 15.97
CA ASP A 173 -9.23 1.00 17.25
C ASP A 173 -7.81 0.41 17.40
N ASP A 174 -7.44 -0.57 16.57
CA ASP A 174 -6.15 -1.28 16.69
C ASP A 174 -4.99 -0.62 15.90
N PHE A 175 -5.21 0.59 15.38
CA PHE A 175 -4.20 1.28 14.56
C PHE A 175 -3.48 2.36 15.35
N ILE A 176 -2.15 2.38 15.20
CA ILE A 176 -1.35 3.55 15.53
C ILE A 176 -1.43 4.50 14.35
N VAL A 177 -1.89 5.71 14.61
CA VAL A 177 -1.99 6.77 13.62
C VAL A 177 -1.01 7.88 13.99
N GLU A 178 -0.16 8.25 13.04
CA GLU A 178 0.83 9.32 13.23
C GLU A 178 0.69 10.39 12.14
N GLU A 179 0.65 11.64 12.52
CA GLU A 179 0.68 12.75 11.58
C GLU A 179 2.11 12.96 11.05
N LEU A 180 2.22 13.05 9.72
CA LEU A 180 3.48 13.27 9.01
C LEU A 180 3.64 14.71 8.55
N GLY A 181 2.56 15.37 8.18
CA GLY A 181 2.53 16.73 7.67
C GLY A 181 1.29 17.03 6.84
N THR A 182 1.33 18.10 6.06
CA THR A 182 0.24 18.54 5.21
C THR A 182 0.69 18.56 3.74
N MET A 183 -0.04 17.89 2.88
CA MET A 183 0.08 18.00 1.43
C MET A 183 -0.71 19.22 0.96
N HIS A 184 -0.10 20.08 0.19
CA HIS A 184 -0.75 21.18 -0.47
C HIS A 184 -0.87 20.86 -1.96
N LEU A 185 -2.09 20.71 -2.44
CA LEU A 185 -2.36 20.56 -3.87
C LEU A 185 -2.66 21.94 -4.43
N THR A 186 -1.93 22.32 -5.46
CA THR A 186 -2.11 23.60 -6.16
C THR A 186 -2.01 23.39 -7.66
N THR A 187 -2.33 24.42 -8.45
CA THR A 187 -2.41 24.26 -9.89
C THR A 187 -1.04 24.35 -10.55
N PHE A 188 -0.80 23.46 -11.50
CA PHE A 188 0.38 23.43 -12.34
C PHE A 188 0.02 23.34 -13.82
N ALA A 189 0.93 23.85 -14.65
CA ALA A 189 1.00 23.61 -16.08
C ALA A 189 2.45 23.29 -16.47
N SER A 190 2.68 22.71 -17.65
CA SER A 190 4.06 22.62 -18.13
C SER A 190 4.56 23.98 -18.61
N LEU A 191 5.87 24.19 -18.52
CA LEU A 191 6.53 25.39 -19.04
C LEU A 191 6.24 25.57 -20.55
N GLU A 192 6.19 24.47 -21.30
CA GLU A 192 5.88 24.50 -22.73
C GLU A 192 4.44 24.93 -22.99
N TYR A 193 3.49 24.44 -22.17
CA TYR A 193 2.10 24.85 -22.26
C TYR A 193 1.96 26.36 -22.07
N VAL A 194 2.58 26.92 -21.02
CA VAL A 194 2.53 28.35 -20.73
C VAL A 194 3.17 29.18 -21.84
N LYS A 195 4.31 28.74 -22.41
CA LYS A 195 4.93 29.40 -23.56
C LYS A 195 4.03 29.44 -24.79
N ARG A 196 3.23 28.38 -25.00
CA ARG A 196 2.38 28.25 -26.19
C ARG A 196 1.04 28.96 -26.07
N PHE A 197 0.41 28.88 -24.90
CA PHE A 197 -0.97 29.32 -24.68
C PHE A 197 -1.10 30.54 -23.74
N GLY A 198 0.00 31.04 -23.23
CA GLY A 198 0.03 32.14 -22.25
C GLY A 198 -0.15 31.62 -20.82
N THR A 199 0.03 32.55 -19.87
CA THR A 199 -0.14 32.24 -18.45
C THR A 199 -1.62 32.17 -18.11
N PRO A 200 -2.11 31.06 -17.55
CA PRO A 200 -3.50 30.97 -17.11
C PRO A 200 -3.75 31.86 -15.90
N THR A 201 -4.87 32.55 -15.92
CA THR A 201 -5.40 33.35 -14.82
C THR A 201 -6.89 33.04 -14.64
N ARG A 202 -7.51 33.46 -13.54
CA ARG A 202 -8.94 33.21 -13.33
C ARG A 202 -9.82 33.81 -14.43
N GLU A 203 -9.40 34.90 -15.02
CA GLU A 203 -10.14 35.64 -16.04
C GLU A 203 -10.12 34.97 -17.41
N ASN A 204 -9.07 34.21 -17.72
CA ASN A 204 -8.89 33.57 -19.02
C ASN A 204 -9.00 32.03 -19.00
N LEU A 205 -9.49 31.42 -17.89
CA LEU A 205 -9.56 29.96 -17.74
C LEU A 205 -10.35 29.27 -18.85
N VAL A 206 -11.36 29.92 -19.40
CA VAL A 206 -12.19 29.38 -20.50
C VAL A 206 -11.38 29.10 -21.76
N ASP A 207 -10.25 29.80 -21.95
CA ASP A 207 -9.36 29.63 -23.10
C ASP A 207 -8.31 28.54 -22.87
N HIS A 208 -8.27 27.98 -21.65
CA HIS A 208 -7.29 26.99 -21.24
C HIS A 208 -7.88 25.59 -21.11
N ARG A 209 -6.99 24.59 -21.34
CA ARG A 209 -7.33 23.18 -21.26
C ARG A 209 -6.96 22.62 -19.91
N PHE A 210 -7.75 21.64 -19.46
CA PHE A 210 -7.52 20.96 -18.20
C PHE A 210 -7.39 19.45 -18.38
N VAL A 211 -6.57 18.86 -17.54
CA VAL A 211 -6.52 17.40 -17.34
C VAL A 211 -7.39 17.07 -16.13
N GLY A 212 -8.28 16.10 -16.25
CA GLY A 212 -9.15 15.66 -15.17
C GLY A 212 -8.53 14.56 -14.33
N ASN A 213 -8.61 14.68 -13.01
CA ASN A 213 -8.47 13.53 -12.12
C ASN A 213 -9.86 13.22 -11.55
N ARG A 214 -10.31 11.96 -11.71
CA ARG A 214 -11.66 11.55 -11.32
C ARG A 214 -11.95 11.85 -9.85
N GLN A 215 -10.96 11.69 -8.97
CA GLN A 215 -11.13 11.97 -7.54
C GLN A 215 -11.29 13.46 -7.25
N TYR A 216 -10.54 14.32 -7.96
CA TYR A 216 -10.55 15.78 -7.76
C TYR A 216 -11.79 16.44 -8.34
N LEU A 217 -12.50 15.76 -9.22
CA LEU A 217 -13.75 16.20 -9.80
C LEU A 217 -14.97 15.66 -9.03
N SER A 218 -14.77 14.98 -7.92
CA SER A 218 -15.85 14.52 -7.08
C SER A 218 -16.60 15.70 -6.44
N MET A 219 -17.91 15.55 -6.26
CA MET A 219 -18.78 16.58 -5.66
C MET A 219 -18.66 16.65 -4.13
N SER A 220 -17.58 16.12 -3.54
CA SER A 220 -17.37 16.24 -2.11
C SER A 220 -16.93 17.66 -1.74
N ASP A 221 -17.34 18.13 -0.55
CA ASP A 221 -16.97 19.45 -0.02
C ASP A 221 -15.49 19.73 -0.05
N PHE A 222 -14.69 18.66 0.08
CA PHE A 222 -13.23 18.73 0.06
C PHE A 222 -12.67 19.31 -1.26
N TRP A 223 -13.30 19.04 -2.41
CA TRP A 223 -12.87 19.49 -3.74
C TRP A 223 -13.64 20.71 -4.25
N GLN A 224 -14.55 21.26 -3.45
CA GLN A 224 -15.51 22.28 -3.87
C GLN A 224 -14.84 23.51 -4.48
N ASP A 225 -13.74 24.00 -3.91
CA ASP A 225 -13.02 25.16 -4.44
C ASP A 225 -12.46 24.89 -5.84
N TRP A 226 -11.87 23.71 -6.03
CA TRP A 226 -11.38 23.29 -7.34
C TRP A 226 -12.50 23.11 -8.36
N VAL A 227 -13.56 22.41 -7.98
CA VAL A 227 -14.73 22.18 -8.84
C VAL A 227 -15.37 23.51 -9.23
N THR A 228 -15.45 24.47 -8.30
CA THR A 228 -16.03 25.80 -8.56
C THR A 228 -15.18 26.59 -9.56
N VAL A 229 -13.87 26.64 -9.38
CA VAL A 229 -12.95 27.38 -10.27
C VAL A 229 -12.91 26.74 -11.66
N THR A 230 -13.02 25.43 -11.74
CA THR A 230 -12.94 24.70 -13.02
C THR A 230 -14.30 24.34 -13.62
N LYS A 231 -15.40 24.95 -13.14
CA LYS A 231 -16.77 24.63 -13.57
C LYS A 231 -16.97 24.76 -15.08
N GLU A 232 -16.35 25.77 -15.68
CA GLU A 232 -16.43 26.07 -17.13
C GLU A 232 -15.16 25.61 -17.89
N ALA A 233 -14.29 24.86 -17.21
CA ALA A 233 -13.03 24.41 -17.78
C ALA A 233 -13.23 23.37 -18.88
N GLN A 234 -12.42 23.47 -19.93
CA GLN A 234 -12.38 22.47 -20.99
C GLN A 234 -11.49 21.31 -20.59
N TYR A 235 -12.07 20.22 -20.09
CA TYR A 235 -11.34 18.97 -19.81
C TYR A 235 -11.14 18.19 -21.10
N ILE A 236 -9.86 17.96 -21.49
CA ILE A 236 -9.51 17.29 -22.75
C ILE A 236 -9.04 15.85 -22.56
N ALA A 237 -8.63 15.49 -21.36
CA ALA A 237 -8.21 14.15 -20.97
C ALA A 237 -8.45 13.95 -19.49
N GLY A 238 -8.49 12.69 -19.04
CA GLY A 238 -8.69 12.36 -17.63
C GLY A 238 -8.17 10.98 -17.27
N THR A 239 -7.85 10.80 -15.99
CA THR A 239 -7.37 9.54 -15.40
C THR A 239 -7.76 9.50 -13.92
N ASP A 240 -7.60 8.34 -13.29
CA ASP A 240 -7.68 8.14 -11.85
C ASP A 240 -6.31 7.84 -11.20
N MET A 241 -5.25 7.80 -12.03
CA MET A 241 -3.87 7.53 -11.62
C MET A 241 -3.07 8.82 -11.50
N ASN A 242 -2.53 9.14 -10.31
CA ASN A 242 -1.85 10.42 -10.09
C ASN A 242 -0.55 10.56 -10.88
N VAL A 243 0.19 9.46 -11.10
CA VAL A 243 1.40 9.48 -11.94
C VAL A 243 1.07 9.80 -13.39
N THR A 244 0.05 9.14 -13.95
CA THR A 244 -0.43 9.41 -15.31
C THR A 244 -0.95 10.84 -15.43
N TYR A 245 -1.68 11.32 -14.41
CA TYR A 245 -2.18 12.69 -14.33
C TYR A 245 -1.04 13.72 -14.39
N ALA A 246 -0.02 13.56 -13.54
CA ALA A 246 1.15 14.44 -13.55
C ALA A 246 1.90 14.40 -14.89
N THR A 247 2.03 13.21 -15.50
CA THR A 247 2.66 13.05 -16.82
C THR A 247 1.89 13.77 -17.91
N MET A 248 0.55 13.70 -17.92
CA MET A 248 -0.30 14.42 -18.88
C MET A 248 -0.12 15.94 -18.75
N ILE A 249 -0.08 16.49 -17.54
CA ILE A 249 0.15 17.91 -17.29
C ILE A 249 1.56 18.29 -17.79
N LYS A 250 2.56 17.50 -17.43
CA LYS A 250 3.96 17.73 -17.79
C LYS A 250 4.18 17.68 -19.31
N SER A 251 3.44 16.84 -20.03
CA SER A 251 3.48 16.75 -21.51
C SER A 251 2.81 17.93 -22.23
N GLY A 252 2.29 18.91 -21.50
CA GLY A 252 1.68 20.11 -22.08
C GLY A 252 0.24 19.94 -22.53
N LEU A 253 -0.48 18.96 -22.03
CA LEU A 253 -1.89 18.78 -22.37
C LEU A 253 -2.77 19.90 -21.80
N GLY A 254 -2.50 20.33 -20.57
CA GLY A 254 -3.31 21.33 -19.88
C GLY A 254 -2.88 21.52 -18.43
N LEU A 255 -3.77 22.13 -17.64
CA LEU A 255 -3.58 22.43 -16.24
C LEU A 255 -4.15 21.30 -15.36
N GLY A 256 -3.65 21.22 -14.12
CA GLY A 256 -4.22 20.35 -13.09
C GLY A 256 -3.61 20.57 -11.71
N LEU A 257 -4.20 19.93 -10.68
CA LEU A 257 -3.74 20.00 -9.31
C LEU A 257 -2.62 18.98 -9.06
N LEU A 258 -1.46 19.45 -8.60
CA LEU A 258 -0.36 18.59 -8.16
C LEU A 258 0.10 19.01 -6.75
N GLY A 259 0.85 18.14 -6.08
CA GLY A 259 1.49 18.49 -4.81
C GLY A 259 2.46 19.66 -4.99
N ASN A 260 2.50 20.60 -4.04
CA ASN A 260 3.37 21.78 -4.11
C ASN A 260 4.86 21.46 -4.27
N TYR A 261 5.32 20.28 -3.82
CA TYR A 261 6.68 19.79 -4.03
C TYR A 261 7.03 19.60 -5.52
N MET A 262 6.04 19.56 -6.42
CA MET A 262 6.25 19.55 -7.87
C MET A 262 6.85 20.86 -8.39
N ASN A 263 6.95 21.91 -7.57
CA ASN A 263 7.78 23.08 -7.88
C ASN A 263 9.28 22.75 -8.08
N MET A 264 9.72 21.59 -7.61
CA MET A 264 11.09 21.11 -7.86
C MET A 264 11.29 20.60 -9.29
N ASP A 265 10.22 20.33 -10.02
CA ASP A 265 10.29 19.90 -11.43
C ASP A 265 10.50 21.12 -12.34
N PRO A 266 11.64 21.20 -13.08
CA PRO A 266 11.96 22.35 -13.89
C PRO A 266 11.08 22.52 -15.14
N TYR A 267 10.28 21.50 -15.47
CA TYR A 267 9.36 21.52 -16.61
C TYR A 267 7.96 21.95 -16.22
N LEU A 268 7.69 22.11 -14.92
CA LEU A 268 6.41 22.55 -14.40
C LEU A 268 6.48 23.99 -13.90
N VAL A 269 5.37 24.69 -14.03
CA VAL A 269 5.17 26.05 -13.55
C VAL A 269 3.95 26.06 -12.65
N HIS A 270 4.09 26.58 -11.45
CA HIS A 270 2.97 26.88 -10.57
C HIS A 270 2.09 27.96 -11.20
N VAL A 271 0.81 27.70 -11.26
CA VAL A 271 -0.22 28.63 -11.78
C VAL A 271 -1.08 29.08 -10.61
N ASP A 272 -0.99 30.36 -10.24
CA ASP A 272 -1.78 30.89 -9.13
C ASP A 272 -3.23 31.17 -9.57
N LEU A 273 -4.11 30.23 -9.26
CA LEU A 273 -5.56 30.38 -9.41
C LEU A 273 -6.23 30.70 -8.07
N ASN A 274 -5.45 31.03 -7.04
CA ASN A 274 -5.93 31.21 -5.67
C ASN A 274 -6.81 30.02 -5.19
N VAL A 275 -6.34 28.80 -5.52
CA VAL A 275 -6.92 27.53 -5.07
C VAL A 275 -5.80 26.66 -4.50
N THR A 276 -5.98 26.28 -3.26
CA THR A 276 -5.08 25.34 -2.58
C THR A 276 -5.92 24.36 -1.77
N ILE A 277 -5.74 23.08 -2.04
CA ILE A 277 -6.39 22.01 -1.30
C ILE A 277 -5.39 21.42 -0.31
N ASN A 278 -5.67 21.50 0.97
CA ASN A 278 -4.80 21.06 2.05
C ASN A 278 -5.22 19.68 2.56
N HIS A 279 -4.33 18.71 2.50
CA HIS A 279 -4.58 17.33 2.92
C HIS A 279 -3.57 16.90 3.97
N GLY A 280 -4.02 16.57 5.18
CA GLY A 280 -3.15 15.95 6.17
C GLY A 280 -2.63 14.60 5.66
N ILE A 281 -1.32 14.35 5.80
CA ILE A 281 -0.72 13.05 5.50
C ILE A 281 -0.52 12.32 6.82
N ARG A 282 -0.94 11.07 6.87
CA ARG A 282 -0.82 10.22 8.05
C ARG A 282 -0.15 8.90 7.72
N MET A 283 0.55 8.37 8.71
CA MET A 283 1.10 7.02 8.71
C MET A 283 0.24 6.14 9.61
N PHE A 284 -0.18 4.99 9.11
CA PHE A 284 -0.98 4.01 9.83
C PHE A 284 -0.19 2.71 9.94
N SER A 285 -0.19 2.11 11.12
CA SER A 285 0.42 0.79 11.37
C SER A 285 -0.36 0.05 12.46
N LEU A 286 -0.23 -1.28 12.54
CA LEU A 286 -0.85 -2.06 13.59
C LEU A 286 -0.05 -1.99 14.90
N GLU A 287 -0.73 -1.87 16.04
CA GLU A 287 -0.12 -1.93 17.37
C GLU A 287 0.62 -3.26 17.58
N GLN A 288 0.06 -4.38 17.13
CA GLN A 288 0.66 -5.71 17.23
C GLN A 288 2.06 -5.83 16.59
N LYS A 289 2.36 -4.97 15.61
CA LYS A 289 3.66 -4.94 14.91
C LYS A 289 4.63 -3.91 15.48
N ARG A 290 4.30 -3.27 16.60
CA ARG A 290 5.09 -2.19 17.21
C ARG A 290 6.53 -2.58 17.51
N ASN A 291 6.72 -3.82 17.97
CA ASN A 291 8.02 -4.33 18.40
C ASN A 291 8.86 -4.95 17.27
N ASN A 292 8.36 -4.94 16.01
CA ASN A 292 9.13 -5.42 14.88
C ASN A 292 10.20 -4.36 14.50
N PRO A 293 11.51 -4.70 14.57
CA PRO A 293 12.58 -3.73 14.40
C PRO A 293 12.65 -3.16 12.98
N GLU A 294 12.33 -3.94 11.96
CA GLU A 294 12.35 -3.51 10.56
C GLU A 294 11.21 -2.54 10.26
N ILE A 295 10.02 -2.81 10.82
CA ILE A 295 8.87 -1.89 10.73
C ILE A 295 9.16 -0.61 11.50
N ALA A 296 9.76 -0.69 12.68
CA ALA A 296 10.14 0.48 13.48
C ALA A 296 11.16 1.36 12.73
N ALA A 297 12.18 0.76 12.13
CA ALA A 297 13.18 1.47 11.31
C ALA A 297 12.55 2.11 10.07
N THR A 298 11.66 1.39 9.37
CA THR A 298 10.93 1.94 8.21
C THR A 298 10.04 3.10 8.61
N LYS A 299 9.33 3.02 9.74
CA LYS A 299 8.54 4.13 10.29
C LYS A 299 9.42 5.34 10.63
N GLN A 300 10.59 5.13 11.23
CA GLN A 300 11.52 6.20 11.52
C GLN A 300 12.02 6.89 10.27
N TRP A 301 12.37 6.12 9.23
CA TRP A 301 12.74 6.66 7.93
C TRP A 301 11.61 7.48 7.31
N ILE A 302 10.37 6.96 7.29
CA ILE A 302 9.20 7.71 6.79
C ILE A 302 9.06 9.03 7.53
N ARG A 303 9.13 9.03 8.87
CA ARG A 303 9.09 10.27 9.66
C ARG A 303 10.17 11.26 9.22
N SER A 304 11.38 10.78 8.97
CA SER A 304 12.52 11.64 8.63
C SER A 304 12.38 12.35 7.28
N ILE A 305 11.65 11.77 6.33
CA ILE A 305 11.46 12.38 5.02
C ILE A 305 10.24 13.32 4.93
N PHE A 306 9.34 13.27 5.92
CA PHE A 306 8.16 14.13 5.97
C PHE A 306 8.26 15.22 7.03
N ARG A 307 8.58 14.84 8.28
CA ARG A 307 8.55 15.78 9.42
C ARG A 307 9.65 16.82 9.31
N GLY A 308 9.23 18.07 9.45
CA GLY A 308 10.15 19.22 9.32
C GLY A 308 10.58 19.54 7.89
N ASN A 309 10.10 18.77 6.90
CA ASN A 309 10.34 19.10 5.51
C ASN A 309 9.41 20.26 5.10
N PRO A 310 9.97 21.36 4.51
CA PRO A 310 9.20 22.55 4.16
C PRO A 310 7.99 22.30 3.27
N TRP A 311 8.07 21.30 2.37
CA TRP A 311 6.96 20.94 1.46
C TRP A 311 5.72 20.40 2.18
N PHE A 312 5.86 19.92 3.41
CA PHE A 312 4.78 19.33 4.21
C PHE A 312 4.48 20.11 5.49
N ASN A 313 4.98 21.33 5.63
CA ASN A 313 4.62 22.22 6.74
C ASN A 313 3.15 22.67 6.60
N GLN A 314 2.59 23.25 7.65
CA GLN A 314 1.22 23.75 7.62
C GLN A 314 1.02 24.91 6.63
N THR A 315 2.06 25.70 6.42
CA THR A 315 2.05 26.79 5.45
C THR A 315 2.64 26.30 4.12
N MET A 316 1.88 26.46 3.05
CA MET A 316 2.35 26.13 1.70
C MET A 316 3.51 27.02 1.30
N ILE A 317 4.53 26.41 0.70
CA ILE A 317 5.61 27.12 0.00
C ILE A 317 5.50 26.91 -1.52
N THR A 318 5.79 27.95 -2.28
CA THR A 318 5.77 27.94 -3.75
C THR A 318 7.13 28.21 -4.37
N GLY A 319 8.12 28.53 -3.58
CA GLY A 319 9.48 28.87 -4.05
C GLY A 319 10.47 27.73 -3.87
N ALA A 320 11.46 27.70 -4.74
CA ALA A 320 12.49 26.67 -4.82
C ALA A 320 13.67 26.92 -3.85
N ASP A 321 13.45 27.40 -2.65
CA ASP A 321 14.51 27.36 -1.64
C ASP A 321 14.60 25.95 -1.05
N THR A 322 15.22 25.08 -1.83
CA THR A 322 15.28 23.68 -1.57
C THR A 322 16.62 23.37 -0.92
N SER A 323 16.54 22.87 0.28
CA SER A 323 17.67 22.29 1.00
C SER A 323 18.28 21.12 0.22
N ASP A 324 19.53 20.75 0.53
CA ASP A 324 20.22 19.54 0.01
C ASP A 324 19.38 18.25 0.15
N TYR A 325 18.36 18.29 1.01
CA TYR A 325 17.44 17.22 1.27
C TYR A 325 16.63 16.77 0.05
N ASP A 326 16.32 17.71 -0.85
CA ASP A 326 15.46 17.47 -2.01
C ASP A 326 16.25 17.19 -3.29
N GLN A 327 17.59 17.16 -3.27
CA GLN A 327 18.41 16.97 -4.47
C GLN A 327 18.09 15.65 -5.21
N ARG A 328 17.77 14.58 -4.47
CA ARG A 328 17.42 13.28 -5.06
C ARG A 328 16.06 13.30 -5.75
N VAL A 329 15.09 13.99 -5.17
CA VAL A 329 13.77 14.17 -5.77
C VAL A 329 13.88 15.02 -7.02
N ARG A 330 14.67 16.09 -6.98
CA ARG A 330 14.98 16.93 -8.15
C ARG A 330 15.65 16.13 -9.25
N TRP A 331 16.67 15.33 -8.89
CA TRP A 331 17.37 14.51 -9.87
C TRP A 331 16.39 13.56 -10.59
N LEU A 332 15.53 12.88 -9.84
CA LEU A 332 14.53 11.98 -10.39
C LEU A 332 13.55 12.74 -11.31
N MET A 333 13.01 13.85 -10.85
CA MET A 333 12.07 14.67 -11.64
C MET A 333 12.69 15.17 -12.93
N ASN A 334 13.97 15.52 -12.91
CA ASN A 334 14.71 15.98 -14.10
C ASN A 334 14.91 14.85 -15.13
N HIS A 335 15.01 13.61 -14.70
CA HIS A 335 15.33 12.47 -15.59
C HIS A 335 14.10 11.64 -15.98
N TYR A 336 12.95 11.86 -15.35
CA TYR A 336 11.70 11.14 -15.68
C TYR A 336 11.01 11.64 -16.95
N ALA A 337 11.59 12.64 -17.62
CA ALA A 337 11.01 13.31 -18.79
C ALA A 337 11.93 13.35 -20.02
N ALA A 338 13.07 12.65 -19.97
CA ALA A 338 13.99 12.56 -21.10
C ALA A 338 13.63 11.42 -22.06
#